data_64496669ea80fd705e0fe19530cdc865
#
_entry.id   64496669ea80fd705e0fe19530cdc865
#
_cell.length_a   1.000
_cell.length_b   1.000
_cell.length_c   1.000
_cell.angle_alpha   90.00
_cell.angle_beta   90.00
_cell.angle_gamma   90.00
#
_symmetry.space_group_name_H-M   'P 1'
#
loop_
_entity.id
_entity.type
_entity.pdbx_description
1 polymer ?
#
loop_
_entity_poly.entity_id
_entity_poly.type
_entity_poly.pdbx_seq_one_letter_code
_entity_poly.pdbx_strand_id
1 'polypeptide(L)'
;CLSRGLGDVYKRQMIYHAQCVTRAAKRAMVIVDMPFGTYQGNPDEALRSAVRIIKESGAAAVKLEGGREIKESVEKILSAGIPVMAHLGLTPQSVNKFGGYGVRAKGDAEATRLTEDAMMLQDLGCFSVVFEKIPAELASTVSKQLAIPTIGIGAGSGTDGQVLVLQDMLGMNNGFRPKFLRLYANLAETIDGALKQYISDVKNLSFPTPEESY
;
A
#
# COMPACT_ATOMS: atom_id res chain seq x y z
N CYS A 1 -5.05 3.26 5.18
CA CYS A 1 -4.56 3.41 3.81
C CYS A 1 -5.42 4.38 3.01
N LEU A 2 -4.91 5.54 2.72
CA LEU A 2 -5.65 6.62 2.04
C LEU A 2 -5.21 6.82 0.59
N SER A 3 -4.50 5.88 -0.01
CA SER A 3 -3.97 6.03 -1.36
C SER A 3 -4.95 5.60 -2.46
N ARG A 4 -6.21 6.03 -2.37
CA ARG A 4 -7.19 5.76 -3.43
C ARG A 4 -7.18 6.80 -4.55
N GLY A 5 -6.36 7.83 -4.47
CA GLY A 5 -6.31 8.90 -5.44
C GLY A 5 -4.94 9.52 -5.62
N LEU A 6 -4.71 10.07 -6.81
CA LEU A 6 -3.59 10.93 -7.13
C LEU A 6 -3.68 12.19 -6.28
N GLY A 7 -2.64 12.52 -5.54
CA GLY A 7 -2.52 13.76 -4.82
C GLY A 7 -3.28 13.88 -3.49
N ASP A 8 -3.99 12.83 -3.06
CA ASP A 8 -4.77 12.87 -1.81
C ASP A 8 -3.91 12.82 -0.56
N VAL A 9 -2.66 12.37 -0.68
CA VAL A 9 -1.77 12.22 0.47
C VAL A 9 -0.50 13.03 0.27
N TYR A 10 -0.31 14.02 1.12
CA TYR A 10 0.94 14.78 1.16
C TYR A 10 2.02 14.02 1.94
N LYS A 11 3.29 14.28 1.59
CA LYS A 11 4.45 13.70 2.29
C LYS A 11 4.37 13.86 3.82
N ARG A 12 3.91 15.01 4.31
CA ARG A 12 3.73 15.26 5.74
C ARG A 12 2.68 14.35 6.39
N GLN A 13 1.59 14.04 5.69
CA GLN A 13 0.58 13.10 6.16
C GLN A 13 1.12 11.68 6.23
N MET A 14 1.88 11.24 5.22
CA MET A 14 2.54 9.92 5.26
C MET A 14 3.52 9.79 6.41
N ILE A 15 4.31 10.84 6.66
CA ILE A 15 5.23 10.87 7.81
C ILE A 15 4.45 10.76 9.13
N TYR A 16 3.36 11.50 9.29
CA TYR A 16 2.51 11.45 10.49
C TYR A 16 1.93 10.04 10.71
N HIS A 17 1.35 9.43 9.68
CA HIS A 17 0.81 8.08 9.77
C HIS A 17 1.91 7.04 10.04
N ALA A 18 3.07 7.18 9.40
CA ALA A 18 4.21 6.32 9.65
C ALA A 18 4.71 6.41 11.09
N GLN A 19 4.76 7.60 11.68
CA GLN A 19 5.09 7.78 13.10
C GLN A 19 4.10 7.06 14.03
N CYS A 20 2.80 7.05 13.69
CA CYS A 20 1.82 6.30 14.46
C CYS A 20 2.09 4.79 14.42
N VAL A 21 2.45 4.27 13.25
CA VAL A 21 2.75 2.84 13.05
C VAL A 21 4.07 2.46 13.72
N THR A 22 5.15 3.24 13.54
CA THR A 22 6.47 2.94 14.09
C THR A 22 6.49 2.94 15.63
N ARG A 23 5.69 3.80 16.28
CA ARG A 23 5.54 3.77 17.74
C ARG A 23 4.89 2.47 18.24
N ALA A 24 3.99 1.88 17.47
CA ALA A 24 3.26 0.67 17.85
C ALA A 24 3.95 -0.62 17.40
N ALA A 25 4.59 -0.63 16.24
CA ALA A 25 5.23 -1.80 15.68
C ALA A 25 6.51 -2.15 16.46
N LYS A 26 6.59 -3.43 16.95
CA LYS A 26 7.76 -3.92 17.73
C LYS A 26 8.59 -4.94 16.96
N ARG A 27 7.99 -5.68 16.04
CA ARG A 27 8.64 -6.78 15.31
C ARG A 27 8.62 -6.59 13.81
N ALA A 28 7.53 -6.02 13.28
CA ALA A 28 7.37 -5.86 11.85
C ALA A 28 8.23 -4.71 11.32
N MET A 29 8.83 -4.91 10.15
CA MET A 29 9.46 -3.85 9.39
C MET A 29 8.41 -2.87 8.90
N VAL A 30 8.57 -1.59 9.20
CA VAL A 30 7.66 -0.54 8.74
C VAL A 30 8.21 0.06 7.45
N ILE A 31 7.41 0.00 6.40
CA ILE A 31 7.73 0.49 5.06
C ILE A 31 6.74 1.61 4.73
N VAL A 32 7.23 2.72 4.23
CA VAL A 32 6.40 3.90 3.92
C VAL A 32 6.28 4.09 2.42
N ASP A 33 5.04 4.14 1.94
CA ASP A 33 4.77 4.50 0.55
C ASP A 33 5.13 5.96 0.28
N MET A 34 5.96 6.19 -0.72
CA MET A 34 6.26 7.54 -1.18
C MET A 34 5.06 8.10 -1.95
N PRO A 35 4.53 9.28 -1.56
CA PRO A 35 3.37 9.87 -2.23
C PRO A 35 3.67 10.23 -3.70
N PHE A 36 2.61 10.22 -4.51
CA PHE A 36 2.68 10.70 -5.88
C PHE A 36 3.31 12.10 -5.97
N GLY A 37 4.12 12.31 -7.00
CA GLY A 37 4.83 13.58 -7.24
C GLY A 37 6.12 13.74 -6.43
N THR A 38 6.48 12.79 -5.57
CA THR A 38 7.69 12.90 -4.73
C THR A 38 8.89 12.12 -5.28
N TYR A 39 8.72 11.33 -6.35
CA TYR A 39 9.79 10.50 -6.92
C TYR A 39 9.71 10.28 -8.43
N GLN A 40 8.61 10.66 -9.09
CA GLN A 40 8.43 10.38 -10.52
C GLN A 40 9.17 11.34 -11.44
N GLY A 41 9.44 12.56 -11.00
CA GLY A 41 9.96 13.60 -11.86
C GLY A 41 11.47 13.87 -11.77
N ASN A 42 12.06 13.63 -10.60
CA ASN A 42 13.47 13.99 -10.37
C ASN A 42 14.10 13.08 -9.30
N PRO A 43 15.22 12.38 -9.61
CA PRO A 43 15.89 11.48 -8.65
C PRO A 43 16.42 12.19 -7.39
N ASP A 44 16.87 13.43 -7.48
CA ASP A 44 17.35 14.17 -6.32
C ASP A 44 16.20 14.59 -5.37
N GLU A 45 15.02 14.89 -5.93
CA GLU A 45 13.82 15.11 -5.12
C GLU A 45 13.30 13.82 -4.51
N ALA A 46 13.40 12.72 -5.24
CA ALA A 46 13.08 11.39 -4.72
C ALA A 46 13.95 11.07 -3.50
N LEU A 47 15.25 11.26 -3.59
CA LEU A 47 16.18 11.08 -2.48
C LEU A 47 15.86 12.00 -1.30
N ARG A 48 15.68 13.32 -1.54
CA ARG A 48 15.32 14.26 -0.47
C ARG A 48 14.01 13.86 0.23
N SER A 49 13.05 13.36 -0.54
CA SER A 49 11.76 12.89 0.00
C SER A 49 11.92 11.63 0.83
N ALA A 50 12.66 10.64 0.34
CA ALA A 50 12.94 9.40 1.06
C ALA A 50 13.72 9.66 2.36
N VAL A 51 14.78 10.47 2.31
CA VAL A 51 15.56 10.86 3.50
C VAL A 51 14.66 11.51 4.56
N ARG A 52 13.81 12.43 4.15
CA ARG A 52 12.88 13.10 5.05
C ARG A 52 11.89 12.11 5.69
N ILE A 53 11.31 11.20 4.88
CA ILE A 53 10.40 10.16 5.38
C ILE A 53 11.10 9.29 6.43
N ILE A 54 12.27 8.75 6.13
CA ILE A 54 13.01 7.88 7.05
C ILE A 54 13.37 8.61 8.35
N LYS A 55 13.95 9.80 8.24
CA LYS A 55 14.41 10.57 9.42
C LYS A 55 13.27 11.00 10.33
N GLU A 56 12.14 11.43 9.77
CA GLU A 56 11.03 11.98 10.56
C GLU A 56 10.07 10.89 11.06
N SER A 57 9.96 9.75 10.37
CA SER A 57 9.01 8.70 10.73
C SER A 57 9.60 7.56 11.56
N GLY A 58 10.91 7.33 11.47
CA GLY A 58 11.55 6.16 12.05
C GLY A 58 11.26 4.85 11.30
N ALA A 59 10.72 4.92 10.08
CA ALA A 59 10.51 3.75 9.23
C ALA A 59 11.83 3.16 8.74
N ALA A 60 11.82 1.88 8.37
CA ALA A 60 13.01 1.15 7.94
C ALA A 60 13.24 1.21 6.43
N ALA A 61 12.22 1.45 5.63
CA ALA A 61 12.28 1.43 4.17
C ALA A 61 11.20 2.32 3.55
N VAL A 62 11.35 2.57 2.24
CA VAL A 62 10.32 3.22 1.42
C VAL A 62 9.79 2.29 0.35
N LYS A 63 8.53 2.50 -0.11
CA LYS A 63 7.98 1.81 -1.28
C LYS A 63 7.69 2.81 -2.40
N LEU A 64 7.98 2.42 -3.63
CA LEU A 64 7.76 3.20 -4.85
C LEU A 64 6.97 2.38 -5.86
N GLU A 65 6.04 3.03 -6.57
CA GLU A 65 5.23 2.44 -7.63
C GLU A 65 5.83 2.75 -8.99
N GLY A 66 6.07 1.72 -9.80
CA GLY A 66 6.60 1.81 -11.16
C GLY A 66 7.78 0.88 -11.41
N GLY A 67 8.12 0.73 -12.68
CA GLY A 67 9.25 -0.05 -13.18
C GLY A 67 10.37 0.85 -13.71
N ARG A 68 10.77 0.60 -14.97
CA ARG A 68 11.85 1.31 -15.66
C ARG A 68 11.70 2.83 -15.69
N GLU A 69 10.49 3.34 -15.61
CA GLU A 69 10.21 4.79 -15.61
C GLU A 69 10.68 5.52 -14.35
N ILE A 70 10.89 4.80 -13.25
CA ILE A 70 11.40 5.36 -11.98
C ILE A 70 12.78 4.82 -11.61
N LYS A 71 13.46 4.13 -12.53
CA LYS A 71 14.75 3.47 -12.32
C LYS A 71 15.77 4.38 -11.63
N GLU A 72 15.99 5.57 -12.17
CA GLU A 72 16.97 6.53 -11.65
C GLU A 72 16.66 6.98 -10.22
N SER A 73 15.38 7.13 -9.89
CA SER A 73 14.94 7.47 -8.52
C SER A 73 15.21 6.32 -7.55
N VAL A 74 14.97 5.08 -7.96
CA VAL A 74 15.28 3.88 -7.18
C VAL A 74 16.78 3.77 -6.93
N GLU A 75 17.60 3.87 -7.98
CA GLU A 75 19.07 3.83 -7.90
C GLU A 75 19.59 4.91 -6.93
N LYS A 76 19.07 6.14 -7.04
CA LYS A 76 19.50 7.25 -6.21
C LYS A 76 19.18 7.05 -4.72
N ILE A 77 18.00 6.52 -4.42
CA ILE A 77 17.57 6.23 -3.04
C ILE A 77 18.41 5.08 -2.46
N LEU A 78 18.60 4.00 -3.22
CA LEU A 78 19.42 2.85 -2.81
C LEU A 78 20.88 3.23 -2.57
N SER A 79 21.46 4.10 -3.42
CA SER A 79 22.83 4.57 -3.26
C SER A 79 23.08 5.35 -1.98
N ALA A 80 22.04 5.92 -1.38
CA ALA A 80 22.08 6.59 -0.09
C ALA A 80 21.90 5.64 1.12
N GLY A 81 21.79 4.32 0.87
CA GLY A 81 21.63 3.31 1.91
C GLY A 81 20.17 3.16 2.42
N ILE A 82 19.18 3.70 1.71
CA ILE A 82 17.77 3.55 2.07
C ILE A 82 17.19 2.33 1.33
N PRO A 83 16.69 1.31 2.05
CA PRO A 83 16.07 0.14 1.42
C PRO A 83 14.79 0.51 0.65
N VAL A 84 14.61 -0.08 -0.53
CA VAL A 84 13.46 0.16 -1.40
C VAL A 84 12.68 -1.12 -1.62
N MET A 85 11.36 -1.07 -1.42
CA MET A 85 10.40 -2.05 -1.89
C MET A 85 9.80 -1.55 -3.21
N ALA A 86 9.81 -2.38 -4.23
CA ALA A 86 9.19 -2.07 -5.51
C ALA A 86 7.69 -2.40 -5.51
N HIS A 87 6.92 -1.82 -6.46
CA HIS A 87 5.51 -2.14 -6.66
C HIS A 87 5.17 -2.11 -8.15
N LEU A 88 4.72 -3.25 -8.67
CA LEU A 88 4.38 -3.47 -10.07
C LEU A 88 2.95 -4.01 -10.25
N GLY A 89 2.46 -3.95 -11.47
CA GLY A 89 1.11 -4.33 -11.83
C GLY A 89 0.16 -3.14 -11.82
N LEU A 90 -0.95 -3.23 -11.11
CA LEU A 90 -1.78 -2.07 -10.86
C LEU A 90 -1.06 -1.20 -9.82
N THR A 91 -0.63 -0.05 -10.24
CA THR A 91 -0.08 0.98 -9.37
C THR A 91 -1.12 2.07 -9.18
N PRO A 92 -1.75 2.20 -7.99
CA PRO A 92 -2.83 3.16 -7.75
C PRO A 92 -2.48 4.61 -8.13
N GLN A 93 -1.23 5.00 -7.95
CA GLN A 93 -0.76 6.34 -8.34
C GLN A 93 -0.78 6.57 -9.86
N SER A 94 -0.87 5.52 -10.66
CA SER A 94 -0.97 5.58 -12.12
C SER A 94 -2.38 5.31 -12.64
N VAL A 95 -3.40 5.31 -11.79
CA VAL A 95 -4.77 4.91 -12.14
C VAL A 95 -5.36 5.69 -13.31
N ASN A 96 -5.05 6.98 -13.41
CA ASN A 96 -5.52 7.83 -14.53
C ASN A 96 -4.87 7.42 -15.85
N LYS A 97 -3.58 7.06 -15.85
CA LYS A 97 -2.88 6.51 -17.01
C LYS A 97 -3.50 5.19 -17.49
N PHE A 98 -3.98 4.37 -16.54
CA PHE A 98 -4.58 3.07 -16.83
C PHE A 98 -6.08 3.14 -17.19
N GLY A 99 -6.73 4.27 -16.97
CA GLY A 99 -8.17 4.43 -17.17
C GLY A 99 -9.01 3.67 -16.13
N GLY A 100 -8.43 3.38 -14.95
CA GLY A 100 -9.15 2.70 -13.85
C GLY A 100 -8.36 1.57 -13.19
N TYR A 101 -9.05 0.84 -12.33
CA TYR A 101 -8.47 -0.21 -11.47
C TYR A 101 -8.55 -1.61 -12.11
N GLY A 102 -8.36 -1.73 -13.41
CA GLY A 102 -8.38 -3.02 -14.13
C GLY A 102 -7.21 -3.92 -13.74
N VAL A 103 -7.34 -5.23 -14.03
CA VAL A 103 -6.23 -6.19 -13.91
C VAL A 103 -5.18 -5.85 -14.98
N ARG A 104 -3.92 -5.78 -14.57
CA ARG A 104 -2.77 -5.44 -15.42
C ARG A 104 -2.06 -6.69 -15.95
N ALA A 105 -1.20 -6.51 -16.92
CA ALA A 105 -0.35 -7.57 -17.49
C ALA A 105 -1.14 -8.82 -17.95
N LYS A 106 -2.31 -8.61 -18.56
CA LYS A 106 -3.11 -9.67 -19.18
C LYS A 106 -2.58 -10.09 -20.55
N GLY A 107 -2.02 -9.14 -21.30
CA GLY A 107 -1.43 -9.39 -22.61
C GLY A 107 0.06 -9.63 -22.52
N ASP A 108 0.59 -10.39 -23.48
CA ASP A 108 1.99 -10.86 -23.48
C ASP A 108 3.03 -9.72 -23.39
N ALA A 109 2.81 -8.63 -24.11
CA ALA A 109 3.73 -7.49 -24.09
C ALA A 109 3.81 -6.83 -22.71
N GLU A 110 2.66 -6.68 -22.02
CA GLU A 110 2.64 -6.11 -20.69
C GLU A 110 3.19 -7.09 -19.64
N ALA A 111 2.91 -8.39 -19.80
CA ALA A 111 3.46 -9.45 -18.95
C ALA A 111 4.99 -9.55 -19.07
N THR A 112 5.52 -9.51 -20.29
CA THR A 112 6.96 -9.48 -20.55
C THR A 112 7.60 -8.25 -19.90
N ARG A 113 7.02 -7.07 -20.12
CA ARG A 113 7.52 -5.84 -19.53
C ARG A 113 7.51 -5.87 -17.99
N LEU A 114 6.46 -6.41 -17.36
CA LEU A 114 6.38 -6.56 -15.92
C LEU A 114 7.49 -7.47 -15.40
N THR A 115 7.74 -8.58 -16.09
CA THR A 115 8.80 -9.52 -15.73
C THR A 115 10.19 -8.86 -15.84
N GLU A 116 10.47 -8.17 -16.95
CA GLU A 116 11.73 -7.44 -17.14
C GLU A 116 11.91 -6.34 -16.07
N ASP A 117 10.84 -5.58 -15.75
CA ASP A 117 10.90 -4.55 -14.74
C ASP A 117 11.11 -5.13 -13.33
N ALA A 118 10.53 -6.30 -13.02
CA ALA A 118 10.76 -6.98 -11.75
C ALA A 118 12.23 -7.45 -11.59
N MET A 119 12.80 -8.05 -12.64
CA MET A 119 14.20 -8.45 -12.66
C MET A 119 15.14 -7.24 -12.52
N MET A 120 14.89 -6.19 -13.29
CA MET A 120 15.66 -4.94 -13.22
C MET A 120 15.64 -4.34 -11.81
N LEU A 121 14.48 -4.28 -11.16
CA LEU A 121 14.34 -3.71 -9.80
C LEU A 121 15.07 -4.56 -8.76
N GLN A 122 15.05 -5.88 -8.89
CA GLN A 122 15.90 -6.78 -8.09
C GLN A 122 17.37 -6.49 -8.30
N ASP A 123 17.83 -6.40 -9.56
CA ASP A 123 19.25 -6.20 -9.91
C ASP A 123 19.75 -4.82 -9.43
N LEU A 124 18.88 -3.83 -9.33
CA LEU A 124 19.17 -2.54 -8.70
C LEU A 124 19.38 -2.64 -7.19
N GLY A 125 18.87 -3.69 -6.54
CA GLY A 125 18.98 -3.90 -5.10
C GLY A 125 17.69 -3.62 -4.32
N CYS A 126 16.53 -3.56 -4.96
CA CYS A 126 15.25 -3.60 -4.22
C CYS A 126 15.19 -4.89 -3.40
N PHE A 127 14.77 -4.81 -2.14
CA PHE A 127 14.75 -5.98 -1.26
C PHE A 127 13.46 -6.81 -1.36
N SER A 128 12.43 -6.29 -2.00
CA SER A 128 11.13 -6.95 -2.20
C SER A 128 10.34 -6.25 -3.30
N VAL A 129 9.34 -6.94 -3.86
CA VAL A 129 8.39 -6.37 -4.82
C VAL A 129 6.95 -6.73 -4.49
N VAL A 130 6.05 -5.75 -4.60
CA VAL A 130 4.61 -5.95 -4.53
C VAL A 130 4.07 -6.18 -5.94
N PHE A 131 3.24 -7.22 -6.10
CA PHE A 131 2.45 -7.45 -7.31
C PHE A 131 0.97 -7.19 -7.02
N GLU A 132 0.39 -6.15 -7.65
CA GLU A 132 -1.02 -5.83 -7.47
C GLU A 132 -1.82 -6.09 -8.73
N LYS A 133 -2.94 -6.83 -8.57
CA LYS A 133 -3.96 -7.08 -9.60
C LYS A 133 -3.37 -7.49 -10.96
N ILE A 134 -2.55 -8.54 -10.96
CA ILE A 134 -2.02 -9.23 -12.14
C ILE A 134 -2.53 -10.67 -12.18
N PRO A 135 -2.46 -11.37 -13.33
CA PRO A 135 -2.79 -12.79 -13.40
C PRO A 135 -1.99 -13.63 -12.41
N ALA A 136 -2.67 -14.54 -11.70
CA ALA A 136 -2.07 -15.38 -10.67
C ALA A 136 -0.91 -16.27 -11.20
N GLU A 137 -1.06 -16.78 -12.42
CA GLU A 137 -0.02 -17.59 -13.07
C GLU A 137 1.23 -16.78 -13.37
N LEU A 138 1.07 -15.54 -13.87
CA LEU A 138 2.18 -14.62 -14.10
C LEU A 138 2.88 -14.29 -12.78
N ALA A 139 2.14 -13.93 -11.74
CA ALA A 139 2.70 -13.64 -10.41
C ALA A 139 3.52 -14.82 -9.89
N SER A 140 2.97 -16.05 -9.96
CA SER A 140 3.68 -17.26 -9.54
C SER A 140 4.94 -17.53 -10.36
N THR A 141 4.89 -17.31 -11.68
CA THR A 141 6.04 -17.52 -12.56
C THR A 141 7.15 -16.52 -12.27
N VAL A 142 6.82 -15.25 -12.14
CA VAL A 142 7.82 -14.20 -11.86
C VAL A 142 8.39 -14.36 -10.45
N SER A 143 7.55 -14.69 -9.46
CA SER A 143 8.02 -14.93 -8.08
C SER A 143 9.08 -16.04 -8.00
N LYS A 144 8.94 -17.09 -8.80
CA LYS A 144 9.94 -18.18 -8.86
C LYS A 144 11.28 -17.81 -9.52
N GLN A 145 11.28 -16.75 -10.33
CA GLN A 145 12.48 -16.25 -11.01
C GLN A 145 13.26 -15.25 -10.15
N LEU A 146 12.57 -14.61 -9.20
CA LEU A 146 13.17 -13.61 -8.32
C LEU A 146 13.83 -14.27 -7.10
N ALA A 147 14.93 -13.70 -6.65
CA ALA A 147 15.58 -14.07 -5.40
C ALA A 147 15.08 -13.24 -4.20
N ILE A 148 14.40 -12.12 -4.47
CA ILE A 148 13.81 -11.25 -3.45
C ILE A 148 12.35 -11.65 -3.17
N PRO A 149 11.86 -11.48 -1.93
CA PRO A 149 10.47 -11.77 -1.57
C PRO A 149 9.46 -11.00 -2.40
N THR A 150 8.37 -11.67 -2.79
CA THR A 150 7.24 -11.11 -3.51
C THR A 150 6.00 -11.05 -2.64
N ILE A 151 5.28 -9.93 -2.67
CA ILE A 151 4.06 -9.70 -1.88
C ILE A 151 2.89 -9.50 -2.84
N GLY A 152 1.86 -10.33 -2.73
CA GLY A 152 0.69 -10.28 -3.60
C GLY A 152 -0.48 -9.50 -2.98
N ILE A 153 -1.19 -8.75 -3.83
CA ILE A 153 -2.53 -8.25 -3.55
C ILE A 153 -3.38 -8.36 -4.83
N GLY A 154 -4.33 -9.28 -4.84
CA GLY A 154 -5.07 -9.61 -6.07
C GLY A 154 -4.20 -10.21 -7.17
N ALA A 155 -3.14 -10.92 -6.80
CA ALA A 155 -2.17 -11.57 -7.68
C ALA A 155 -2.12 -13.11 -7.48
N GLY A 156 -3.12 -13.68 -6.81
CA GLY A 156 -3.16 -15.11 -6.48
C GLY A 156 -2.26 -15.46 -5.29
N SER A 157 -2.14 -16.77 -5.01
CA SER A 157 -1.41 -17.31 -3.85
C SER A 157 0.03 -17.74 -4.16
N GLY A 158 0.51 -17.49 -5.37
CA GLY A 158 1.84 -17.94 -5.83
C GLY A 158 2.99 -16.95 -5.53
N THR A 159 2.75 -15.96 -4.70
CA THR A 159 3.76 -15.04 -4.15
C THR A 159 4.17 -15.47 -2.73
N ASP A 160 5.31 -14.99 -2.23
CA ASP A 160 5.85 -15.37 -0.91
C ASP A 160 5.02 -14.84 0.26
N GLY A 161 4.36 -13.69 0.08
CA GLY A 161 3.49 -13.08 1.07
C GLY A 161 2.25 -12.44 0.46
N GLN A 162 1.33 -11.98 1.34
CA GLN A 162 0.10 -11.31 0.94
C GLN A 162 -0.11 -10.05 1.77
N VAL A 163 -0.70 -9.03 1.16
CA VAL A 163 -1.11 -7.81 1.86
C VAL A 163 -2.57 -7.48 1.54
N LEU A 164 -3.29 -6.96 2.51
CA LEU A 164 -4.60 -6.35 2.35
C LEU A 164 -4.64 -5.01 3.09
N VAL A 165 -5.41 -4.07 2.56
CA VAL A 165 -5.71 -2.82 3.26
C VAL A 165 -6.51 -3.14 4.52
N LEU A 166 -6.03 -2.68 5.68
CA LEU A 166 -6.61 -3.00 6.98
C LEU A 166 -8.10 -2.64 7.06
N GLN A 167 -8.46 -1.44 6.62
CA GLN A 167 -9.83 -0.97 6.62
C GLN A 167 -10.75 -1.81 5.71
N ASP A 168 -10.20 -2.30 4.60
CA ASP A 168 -10.96 -3.15 3.68
C ASP A 168 -11.17 -4.54 4.28
N MET A 169 -10.12 -5.20 4.81
CA MET A 169 -10.25 -6.54 5.40
C MET A 169 -11.11 -6.57 6.66
N LEU A 170 -11.18 -5.48 7.41
CA LEU A 170 -12.03 -5.36 8.59
C LEU A 170 -13.46 -4.89 8.26
N GLY A 171 -13.78 -4.65 6.98
CA GLY A 171 -15.11 -4.23 6.56
C GLY A 171 -15.51 -2.86 7.07
N MET A 172 -14.55 -1.93 7.18
CA MET A 172 -14.81 -0.53 7.55
C MET A 172 -15.30 0.32 6.38
N ASN A 173 -15.10 -0.17 5.15
CA ASN A 173 -15.53 0.50 3.93
C ASN A 173 -16.79 -0.14 3.36
N ASN A 174 -17.86 0.63 3.23
CA ASN A 174 -19.08 0.22 2.56
C ASN A 174 -18.93 0.39 1.04
N GLY A 175 -19.24 -0.68 0.27
CA GLY A 175 -19.35 -0.62 -1.19
C GLY A 175 -18.12 -1.00 -2.00
N PHE A 176 -16.89 -0.97 -1.47
CA PHE A 176 -15.72 -1.45 -2.18
C PHE A 176 -15.47 -2.94 -1.88
N ARG A 177 -15.76 -3.82 -2.84
CA ARG A 177 -15.61 -5.28 -2.69
C ARG A 177 -14.97 -5.89 -3.93
N PRO A 178 -13.67 -5.70 -4.15
CA PRO A 178 -12.97 -6.36 -5.25
C PRO A 178 -12.91 -7.87 -5.03
N LYS A 179 -12.82 -8.66 -6.11
CA LYS A 179 -12.81 -10.13 -6.08
C LYS A 179 -11.77 -10.72 -5.12
N PHE A 180 -10.62 -10.05 -4.96
CA PHE A 180 -9.52 -10.54 -4.13
C PHE A 180 -9.70 -10.22 -2.64
N LEU A 181 -10.66 -9.37 -2.27
CA LEU A 181 -10.87 -8.96 -0.88
C LEU A 181 -11.71 -10.02 -0.14
N ARG A 182 -11.13 -10.59 0.89
CA ARG A 182 -11.84 -11.36 1.91
C ARG A 182 -12.09 -10.47 3.12
N LEU A 183 -13.33 -10.41 3.57
CA LEU A 183 -13.67 -9.76 4.83
C LEU A 183 -13.40 -10.71 6.00
N TYR A 184 -12.75 -10.20 7.03
CA TYR A 184 -12.50 -10.90 8.29
C TYR A 184 -13.36 -10.36 9.43
N ALA A 185 -13.98 -9.17 9.23
CA ALA A 185 -14.95 -8.55 10.12
C ALA A 185 -15.90 -7.66 9.32
N ASN A 186 -16.96 -7.15 9.96
CA ASN A 186 -17.89 -6.16 9.41
C ASN A 186 -18.02 -4.99 10.40
N LEU A 187 -16.94 -4.23 10.55
CA LEU A 187 -16.90 -3.16 11.54
C LEU A 187 -17.79 -1.97 11.16
N ALA A 188 -18.05 -1.72 9.89
CA ALA A 188 -18.95 -0.64 9.49
C ALA A 188 -20.36 -0.82 10.07
N GLU A 189 -20.93 -2.04 9.97
CA GLU A 189 -22.26 -2.32 10.56
C GLU A 189 -22.24 -2.26 12.08
N THR A 190 -21.21 -2.79 12.71
CA THR A 190 -21.05 -2.79 14.16
C THR A 190 -20.98 -1.36 14.70
N ILE A 191 -20.16 -0.50 14.06
CA ILE A 191 -19.98 0.90 14.46
C ILE A 191 -21.29 1.69 14.21
N ASP A 192 -21.90 1.53 13.04
CA ASP A 192 -23.14 2.21 12.68
C ASP A 192 -24.30 1.82 13.64
N GLY A 193 -24.42 0.54 13.95
CA GLY A 193 -25.39 0.04 14.93
C GLY A 193 -25.19 0.63 16.32
N ALA A 194 -23.95 0.65 16.81
CA ALA A 194 -23.62 1.23 18.12
C ALA A 194 -23.93 2.74 18.18
N LEU A 195 -23.58 3.48 17.12
CA LEU A 195 -23.89 4.92 17.05
C LEU A 195 -25.40 5.19 16.99
N LYS A 196 -26.16 4.40 16.24
CA LYS A 196 -27.62 4.51 16.18
C LYS A 196 -28.27 4.21 17.53
N GLN A 197 -27.77 3.19 18.23
CA GLN A 197 -28.25 2.85 19.57
C GLN A 197 -27.99 4.00 20.55
N TYR A 198 -26.76 4.52 20.58
CA TYR A 198 -26.42 5.66 21.43
C TYR A 198 -27.33 6.88 21.16
N ILE A 199 -27.53 7.21 19.88
CA ILE A 199 -28.43 8.32 19.50
C ILE A 199 -29.88 8.08 19.98
N SER A 200 -30.34 6.83 19.88
CA SER A 200 -31.66 6.43 20.36
C SER A 200 -31.78 6.59 21.87
N ASP A 201 -30.77 6.09 22.60
CA ASP A 201 -30.77 6.12 24.07
C ASP A 201 -30.76 7.56 24.62
N VAL A 202 -29.96 8.45 24.01
CA VAL A 202 -29.94 9.88 24.35
C VAL A 202 -31.31 10.55 24.07
N LYS A 203 -31.92 10.27 22.90
CA LYS A 203 -33.22 10.86 22.54
C LYS A 203 -34.37 10.36 23.40
N ASN A 204 -34.30 9.12 23.84
CA ASN A 204 -35.31 8.48 24.68
C ASN A 204 -35.08 8.70 26.18
N LEU A 205 -34.03 9.46 26.54
CA LEU A 205 -33.64 9.74 27.94
C LEU A 205 -33.32 8.45 28.73
N SER A 206 -32.88 7.39 28.05
CA SER A 206 -32.41 6.15 28.66
C SER A 206 -30.89 6.13 28.90
N PHE A 207 -30.17 7.13 28.39
CA PHE A 207 -28.76 7.41 28.67
C PHE A 207 -28.57 8.91 28.93
N PRO A 208 -27.84 9.33 29.99
CA PRO A 208 -27.31 8.49 31.06
C PRO A 208 -28.38 8.04 32.04
N THR A 209 -28.17 6.87 32.67
CA THR A 209 -28.98 6.43 33.81
C THR A 209 -28.52 7.11 35.11
N PRO A 210 -29.30 7.01 36.23
CA PRO A 210 -28.84 7.52 37.51
C PRO A 210 -27.48 6.96 37.97
N GLU A 211 -27.20 5.70 37.65
CA GLU A 211 -25.94 5.03 37.98
C GLU A 211 -24.77 5.54 37.13
N GLU A 212 -25.03 6.16 35.99
CA GLU A 212 -24.05 6.74 35.07
C GLU A 212 -23.91 8.27 35.28
N SER A 213 -24.53 8.82 36.34
CA SER A 213 -24.54 10.24 36.67
C SER A 213 -23.80 10.53 37.98
N TYR A 214 -23.20 11.71 38.11
CA TYR A 214 -22.45 12.15 39.31
C TYR A 214 -23.26 13.14 40.10
#